data_e2a0ecf7ee0b5aea22d84eb7e758b85e
#
_entry.id   e2a0ecf7ee0b5aea22d84eb7e758b85e
#
_cell.length_a   1.000
_cell.length_b   1.000
_cell.length_c   1.000
_cell.angle_alpha   90.00
_cell.angle_beta   90.00
_cell.angle_gamma   90.00
#
_symmetry.space_group_name_H-M   'P 1'
#
loop_
_entity.id
_entity.type
_entity.pdbx_description
1 polymer ?
#
loop_
_entity_poly.entity_id
_entity_poly.type
_entity_poly.pdbx_seq_one_letter_code
_entity_poly.pdbx_strand_id
1 'polypeptide(L)'
;KSEGLMYTDQRQAIWDEIRNINEHRDAEDIYLKLKEGNVKVSRATVYRTIDVLVKNRLVRKMDVGEGRSLYEPRLDDEHHDHMICLDTGDIIEFYNKELEDLQDTIAKKHGYKVIRHVHQLFVKPIK
;
A
#
# COMPACT_ATOMS: atom_id res chain seq x y z
N LYS A 1 -9.99 14.76 10.89
CA LYS A 1 -10.01 13.86 11.07
C LYS A 1 -10.97 13.07 10.58
N SER A 2 -10.92 12.25 10.02
CA SER A 2 -11.82 11.46 9.45
C SER A 2 -12.82 11.02 10.36
N GLU A 3 -13.97 10.82 9.89
CA GLU A 3 -15.01 10.41 10.69
C GLU A 3 -14.70 9.14 11.37
N GLY A 4 -14.92 9.03 12.59
CA GLY A 4 -14.69 7.83 13.34
C GLY A 4 -13.25 7.52 13.63
N LEU A 5 -12.32 8.31 13.13
CA LEU A 5 -10.93 8.04 13.39
C LEU A 5 -10.51 8.81 14.62
N MET A 6 -10.37 8.12 15.71
CA MET A 6 -9.94 8.74 16.92
C MET A 6 -8.49 8.42 17.15
N TYR A 7 -7.70 9.45 17.38
CA TYR A 7 -6.28 9.25 17.60
C TYR A 7 -6.00 9.04 19.05
N THR A 8 -5.38 7.94 19.34
CA THR A 8 -4.74 7.74 20.61
C THR A 8 -3.26 7.83 20.33
N ASP A 9 -2.46 7.88 21.35
CA ASP A 9 -1.03 7.91 21.15
C ASP A 9 -0.57 6.70 20.33
N GLN A 10 -1.20 5.57 20.54
CA GLN A 10 -0.82 4.37 19.82
C GLN A 10 -1.13 4.47 18.33
N ARG A 11 -2.30 4.99 17.98
CA ARG A 11 -2.66 5.12 16.58
C ARG A 11 -1.77 6.14 15.89
N GLN A 12 -1.44 7.21 16.58
CA GLN A 12 -0.55 8.20 16.02
C GLN A 12 0.82 7.60 15.75
N ALA A 13 1.33 6.80 16.69
CA ALA A 13 2.63 6.17 16.51
C ALA A 13 2.62 5.24 15.31
N ILE A 14 1.54 4.51 15.10
CA ILE A 14 1.43 3.60 13.98
C ILE A 14 1.44 4.36 12.67
N TRP A 15 0.65 5.43 12.59
CA TRP A 15 0.59 6.26 11.39
C TRP A 15 1.95 6.89 11.10
N ASP A 16 2.62 7.38 12.13
CA ASP A 16 3.94 7.98 11.97
C ASP A 16 4.94 6.97 11.45
N GLU A 17 4.87 5.74 11.95
CA GLU A 17 5.79 4.70 11.48
C GLU A 17 5.57 4.39 10.01
N ILE A 18 4.33 4.31 9.58
CA ILE A 18 4.02 4.01 8.19
C ILE A 18 4.50 5.14 7.28
N ARG A 19 4.28 6.38 7.69
CA ARG A 19 4.63 7.54 6.89
C ARG A 19 6.11 7.78 6.76
N ASN A 20 6.84 7.49 7.82
CA ASN A 20 8.23 7.91 7.87
C ASN A 20 9.16 7.10 7.01
N ILE A 21 8.77 5.90 6.67
CA ILE A 21 9.60 5.05 5.85
C ILE A 21 8.87 4.76 4.58
N ASN A 22 9.46 5.16 3.47
CA ASN A 22 8.81 4.99 2.19
C ASN A 22 9.12 3.60 1.65
N GLU A 23 8.68 2.61 2.35
CA GLU A 23 8.89 1.21 1.99
C GLU A 23 7.59 0.47 1.99
N HIS A 24 7.58 -0.63 1.28
CA HIS A 24 6.43 -1.52 1.26
C HIS A 24 6.63 -2.55 2.37
N ARG A 25 5.76 -2.57 3.34
CA ARG A 25 5.90 -3.44 4.49
C ARG A 25 4.58 -4.12 4.80
N ASP A 26 4.65 -5.33 5.34
CA ASP A 26 3.43 -5.96 5.80
C ASP A 26 3.15 -5.52 7.26
N ALA A 27 2.02 -5.93 7.77
CA ALA A 27 1.60 -5.48 9.10
C ALA A 27 2.54 -5.97 10.20
N GLU A 28 3.08 -7.16 10.04
CA GLU A 28 4.00 -7.69 11.04
C GLU A 28 5.29 -6.87 11.08
N ASP A 29 5.80 -6.47 9.91
CA ASP A 29 7.00 -5.62 9.87
C ASP A 29 6.76 -4.31 10.59
N ILE A 30 5.59 -3.72 10.40
CA ILE A 30 5.25 -2.48 11.06
C ILE A 30 5.19 -2.68 12.57
N TYR A 31 4.56 -3.77 13.00
CA TYR A 31 4.46 -4.07 14.42
C TYR A 31 5.86 -4.24 15.04
N LEU A 32 6.74 -5.00 14.37
CA LEU A 32 8.06 -5.26 14.92
C LEU A 32 8.89 -3.99 15.00
N LYS A 33 8.75 -3.12 14.03
CA LYS A 33 9.48 -1.86 14.05
C LYS A 33 9.04 -0.98 15.21
N LEU A 34 7.75 -0.95 15.48
CA LEU A 34 7.24 -0.19 16.61
C LEU A 34 7.76 -0.78 17.92
N LYS A 35 7.80 -2.10 18.00
CA LYS A 35 8.29 -2.76 19.19
C LYS A 35 9.75 -2.45 19.44
N GLU A 36 10.55 -2.42 18.38
CA GLU A 36 11.95 -2.05 18.50
C GLU A 36 12.13 -0.64 19.06
N GLY A 37 11.21 0.25 18.71
CA GLY A 37 11.26 1.62 19.20
C GLY A 37 10.60 1.80 20.53
N ASN A 38 10.29 0.71 21.21
CA ASN A 38 9.68 0.76 22.55
C ASN A 38 8.28 1.36 22.59
N VAL A 39 7.59 1.28 21.46
CA VAL A 39 6.20 1.69 21.43
C VAL A 39 5.37 0.51 21.91
N LYS A 40 4.62 0.68 22.96
CA LYS A 40 3.84 -0.40 23.54
C LYS A 40 2.49 -0.48 22.88
N VAL A 41 2.36 -1.45 21.99
CA VAL A 41 1.13 -1.62 21.23
C VAL A 41 1.01 -3.09 20.89
N SER A 42 -0.21 -3.61 20.88
CA SER A 42 -0.42 -5.02 20.54
C SER A 42 -0.53 -5.19 19.04
N ARG A 43 -0.32 -6.42 18.59
CA ARG A 43 -0.53 -6.72 17.17
C ARG A 43 -1.95 -6.41 16.76
N ALA A 44 -2.92 -6.74 17.60
CA ALA A 44 -4.31 -6.48 17.26
C ALA A 44 -4.56 -5.00 17.02
N THR A 45 -3.97 -4.14 17.86
CA THR A 45 -4.13 -2.71 17.68
C THR A 45 -3.48 -2.22 16.40
N VAL A 46 -2.29 -2.75 16.08
CA VAL A 46 -1.61 -2.38 14.84
C VAL A 46 -2.48 -2.77 13.65
N TYR A 47 -2.98 -4.00 13.64
CA TYR A 47 -3.75 -4.47 12.50
C TYR A 47 -5.05 -3.69 12.35
N ARG A 48 -5.75 -3.43 13.46
CA ARG A 48 -6.98 -2.65 13.39
C ARG A 48 -6.74 -1.23 12.91
N THR A 49 -5.65 -0.63 13.37
CA THR A 49 -5.32 0.73 12.98
C THR A 49 -4.99 0.81 11.50
N ILE A 50 -4.21 -0.17 11.00
CA ILE A 50 -3.91 -0.21 9.58
C ILE A 50 -5.19 -0.32 8.77
N ASP A 51 -6.12 -1.17 9.20
CA ASP A 51 -7.40 -1.29 8.49
C ASP A 51 -8.16 0.02 8.45
N VAL A 52 -8.16 0.75 9.55
CA VAL A 52 -8.82 2.06 9.59
C VAL A 52 -8.13 3.03 8.63
N LEU A 53 -6.80 3.02 8.60
CA LEU A 53 -6.07 3.91 7.71
C LEU A 53 -6.31 3.58 6.24
N VAL A 54 -6.41 2.29 5.92
CA VAL A 54 -6.73 1.86 4.56
C VAL A 54 -8.13 2.31 4.18
N LYS A 55 -9.08 2.11 5.09
CA LYS A 55 -10.45 2.48 4.83
C LYS A 55 -10.60 3.96 4.60
N ASN A 56 -9.79 4.76 5.28
CA ASN A 56 -9.83 6.22 5.14
C ASN A 56 -8.88 6.74 4.08
N ARG A 57 -8.28 5.84 3.31
CA ARG A 57 -7.45 6.20 2.17
C ARG A 57 -6.16 6.92 2.51
N LEU A 58 -5.68 6.71 3.71
CA LEU A 58 -4.38 7.25 4.11
C LEU A 58 -3.27 6.27 3.82
N VAL A 59 -3.60 5.00 3.71
CA VAL A 59 -2.64 3.93 3.45
C VAL A 59 -3.17 3.11 2.30
N ARG A 60 -2.28 2.68 1.43
CA ARG A 60 -2.63 1.79 0.33
C ARG A 60 -2.28 0.37 0.70
N LYS A 61 -3.20 -0.53 0.49
CA LYS A 61 -2.98 -1.95 0.70
C LYS A 61 -2.72 -2.61 -0.63
N MET A 62 -1.69 -3.43 -0.69
CA MET A 62 -1.30 -4.08 -1.93
C MET A 62 -1.18 -5.57 -1.67
N ASP A 63 -2.01 -6.37 -2.33
CA ASP A 63 -1.92 -7.81 -2.23
C ASP A 63 -0.80 -8.29 -3.13
N VAL A 64 0.15 -9.02 -2.57
CA VAL A 64 1.31 -9.45 -3.35
C VAL A 64 1.32 -10.95 -3.55
N GLY A 65 0.19 -11.61 -3.35
CA GLY A 65 0.08 -13.05 -3.55
C GLY A 65 0.33 -13.82 -2.28
N GLU A 66 -0.05 -15.08 -2.29
CA GLU A 66 0.20 -15.98 -1.17
C GLU A 66 -0.39 -15.48 0.15
N GLY A 67 -1.49 -14.77 0.09
CA GLY A 67 -2.12 -14.30 1.30
C GLY A 67 -1.43 -13.15 1.98
N ARG A 68 -0.42 -12.56 1.33
CA ARG A 68 0.33 -11.46 1.92
C ARG A 68 -0.16 -10.11 1.39
N SER A 69 -0.15 -9.13 2.25
CA SER A 69 -0.47 -7.75 1.86
C SER A 69 0.61 -6.84 2.38
N LEU A 70 0.97 -5.87 1.57
CA LEU A 70 1.94 -4.86 1.95
C LEU A 70 1.24 -3.52 2.01
N TYR A 71 1.78 -2.62 2.80
CA TYR A 71 1.16 -1.33 3.04
C TYR A 71 2.15 -0.22 2.81
N GLU A 72 1.67 0.88 2.27
CA GLU A 72 2.49 2.06 2.06
C GLU A 72 1.64 3.30 2.26
N PRO A 73 2.25 4.43 2.65
CA PRO A 73 1.45 5.63 2.78
C PRO A 73 0.95 6.03 1.42
N ARG A 74 -0.27 6.54 1.37
CA ARG A 74 -0.83 6.97 0.12
C ARG A 74 -0.43 8.40 -0.09
N LEU A 75 0.43 8.61 -1.07
CA LEU A 75 0.87 9.95 -1.40
C LEU A 75 -0.05 10.49 -2.47
N ASP A 76 -0.41 11.74 -2.34
CA ASP A 76 -1.32 12.33 -3.28
C ASP A 76 -0.79 12.24 -4.67
N ASP A 77 -1.60 11.90 -5.59
CA ASP A 77 -1.25 11.96 -6.98
C ASP A 77 -0.12 11.08 -7.43
N GLU A 78 0.38 10.27 -6.56
CA GLU A 78 1.40 9.36 -6.98
C GLU A 78 0.75 8.22 -7.69
N HIS A 79 0.94 8.16 -8.97
CA HIS A 79 0.42 7.06 -9.75
C HIS A 79 1.58 6.18 -10.15
N HIS A 80 1.66 5.01 -9.60
CA HIS A 80 2.67 4.10 -10.06
C HIS A 80 2.13 2.69 -9.95
N ASP A 81 2.63 1.87 -10.82
CA ASP A 81 2.28 0.47 -10.87
C ASP A 81 3.43 -0.32 -10.27
N HIS A 82 3.23 -1.58 -10.04
CA HIS A 82 4.23 -2.38 -9.33
C HIS A 82 4.53 -3.67 -10.05
N MET A 83 5.81 -4.06 -10.02
CA MET A 83 6.20 -5.42 -10.36
C MET A 83 6.67 -6.07 -9.08
N ILE A 84 6.20 -7.27 -8.83
CA ILE A 84 6.54 -8.00 -7.62
C ILE A 84 7.29 -9.26 -8.02
N CYS A 85 8.55 -9.35 -7.60
CA CYS A 85 9.35 -10.51 -7.94
C CYS A 85 9.03 -11.65 -7.01
N LEU A 86 8.56 -12.76 -7.55
CA LEU A 86 8.15 -13.89 -6.74
C LEU A 86 9.33 -14.60 -6.11
N ASP A 87 10.51 -14.51 -6.70
CA ASP A 87 11.68 -15.19 -6.16
C ASP A 87 12.33 -14.41 -5.04
N THR A 88 12.41 -13.10 -5.16
CA THR A 88 13.14 -12.30 -4.18
C THR A 88 12.25 -11.47 -3.28
N GLY A 89 10.99 -11.26 -3.69
CA GLY A 89 10.10 -10.38 -2.93
C GLY A 89 10.30 -8.91 -3.24
N ASP A 90 11.21 -8.59 -4.15
CA ASP A 90 11.44 -7.18 -4.50
C ASP A 90 10.22 -6.58 -5.16
N ILE A 91 10.00 -5.31 -4.89
CA ILE A 91 8.90 -4.57 -5.50
C ILE A 91 9.50 -3.42 -6.26
N ILE A 92 9.20 -3.35 -7.54
CA ILE A 92 9.69 -2.30 -8.41
C ILE A 92 8.51 -1.45 -8.85
N GLU A 93 8.60 -0.18 -8.60
CA GLU A 93 7.56 0.75 -9.02
C GLU A 93 7.87 1.26 -10.41
N PHE A 94 6.85 1.46 -11.19
CA PHE A 94 7.05 2.02 -12.52
C PHE A 94 5.82 2.82 -12.91
N TYR A 95 6.03 3.71 -13.87
CA TYR A 95 4.94 4.47 -14.45
C TYR A 95 5.22 4.57 -15.94
N ASN A 96 4.21 4.31 -16.74
CA ASN A 96 4.36 4.41 -18.17
C ASN A 96 3.12 5.09 -18.74
N LYS A 97 3.32 6.27 -19.28
CA LYS A 97 2.21 7.05 -19.78
C LYS A 97 1.48 6.36 -20.93
N GLU A 98 2.22 5.67 -21.78
CA GLU A 98 1.59 4.99 -22.91
C GLU A 98 0.67 3.88 -22.44
N LEU A 99 1.07 3.18 -21.39
CA LEU A 99 0.23 2.14 -20.81
C LEU A 99 -1.06 2.74 -20.26
N GLU A 100 -0.94 3.87 -19.56
CA GLU A 100 -2.11 4.55 -19.01
C GLU A 100 -3.04 5.01 -20.12
N ASP A 101 -2.48 5.60 -21.16
CA ASP A 101 -3.28 6.09 -22.27
C ASP A 101 -3.99 4.97 -23.00
N LEU A 102 -3.30 3.83 -23.14
CA LEU A 102 -3.89 2.70 -23.82
C LEU A 102 -5.10 2.16 -23.05
N GLN A 103 -4.96 2.07 -21.75
CA GLN A 103 -6.07 1.57 -20.95
C GLN A 103 -7.27 2.51 -21.02
N ASP A 104 -7.04 3.82 -21.01
CA ASP A 104 -8.11 4.80 -21.11
C ASP A 104 -8.79 4.69 -22.48
N THR A 105 -8.02 4.48 -23.52
CA THR A 105 -8.56 4.31 -24.86
C THR A 105 -9.44 3.09 -24.96
N ILE A 106 -9.01 1.99 -24.37
CA ILE A 106 -9.80 0.77 -24.39
C ILE A 106 -11.10 0.95 -23.65
N ALA A 107 -11.05 1.57 -22.47
CA ALA A 107 -12.28 1.78 -21.72
C ALA A 107 -13.26 2.67 -22.48
N LYS A 108 -12.75 3.72 -23.10
CA LYS A 108 -13.58 4.64 -23.85
C LYS A 108 -14.24 3.97 -25.03
N LYS A 109 -13.52 3.08 -25.70
CA LYS A 109 -14.09 2.33 -26.80
C LYS A 109 -15.30 1.53 -26.38
N HIS A 110 -15.35 1.09 -25.16
CA HIS A 110 -16.45 0.31 -24.63
C HIS A 110 -17.49 1.17 -23.91
N GLY A 111 -17.32 2.48 -23.95
CA GLY A 111 -18.29 3.39 -23.35
C GLY A 111 -18.06 3.69 -21.89
N TYR A 112 -16.84 3.50 -21.42
CA TYR A 112 -16.55 3.67 -20.00
C TYR A 112 -15.43 4.66 -19.76
N LYS A 113 -15.38 5.16 -18.54
CA LYS A 113 -14.35 6.07 -18.08
C LYS A 113 -13.64 5.36 -16.93
N VAL A 114 -12.32 5.32 -16.97
CA VAL A 114 -11.57 4.69 -15.90
C VAL A 114 -11.57 5.60 -14.69
N ILE A 115 -12.03 5.09 -13.55
CA ILE A 115 -12.00 5.84 -12.31
C ILE A 115 -10.68 5.58 -11.59
N ARG A 116 -10.21 4.35 -11.63
CA ARG A 116 -8.92 4.00 -11.07
C ARG A 116 -8.52 2.66 -11.64
N HIS A 117 -7.26 2.34 -11.49
CA HIS A 117 -6.79 1.04 -11.93
C HIS A 117 -5.77 0.51 -10.95
N VAL A 118 -5.50 -0.77 -11.06
CA VAL A 118 -4.46 -1.42 -10.28
C VAL A 118 -3.68 -2.30 -11.25
N HIS A 119 -2.40 -2.05 -11.38
CA HIS A 119 -1.52 -2.88 -12.20
C HIS A 119 -0.47 -3.51 -11.33
N GLN A 120 -0.47 -4.81 -11.26
CA GLN A 120 0.54 -5.54 -10.53
C GLN A 120 1.02 -6.68 -11.42
N LEU A 121 2.29 -6.69 -11.70
CA LEU A 121 2.89 -7.76 -12.49
C LEU A 121 3.67 -8.66 -11.53
N PHE A 122 3.38 -9.94 -11.59
CA PHE A 122 4.11 -10.90 -10.77
C PHE A 122 5.18 -11.50 -11.66
N VAL A 123 6.42 -11.26 -11.33
CA VAL A 123 7.51 -11.52 -12.25
C VAL A 123 8.60 -12.40 -11.63
N LYS A 124 9.50 -12.87 -12.47
CA LYS A 124 10.70 -13.59 -12.05
C LYS A 124 11.86 -13.05 -12.86
N PRO A 125 13.08 -13.14 -12.31
CA PRO A 125 14.23 -12.67 -13.08
C PRO A 125 14.36 -13.41 -14.39
N ILE A 126 14.77 -12.72 -15.41
CA ILE A 126 14.96 -13.34 -16.71
C ILE A 126 16.27 -14.00 -16.64
N LYS A 127 16.91 -14.41 -16.13
CA LYS A 127 18.00 -15.08 -16.03
C LYS A 127 18.89 -15.24 -16.95
#